data_0f5e9e9e0947993c87330bcbc4f0b3ce
#
_entry.id   0f5e9e9e0947993c87330bcbc4f0b3ce
#
_cell.length_a   1.000
_cell.length_b   1.000
_cell.length_c   1.000
_cell.angle_alpha   90.00
_cell.angle_beta   90.00
_cell.angle_gamma   90.00
#
_symmetry.space_group_name_H-M   'P 1'
#
loop_
_entity.id
_entity.type
_entity.pdbx_description
1 polymer ?
#
loop_
_entity_poly.entity_id
_entity_poly.type
_entity_poly.pdbx_seq_one_letter_code
_entity_poly.pdbx_strand_id
1 'polypeptide(L)'
;IRFAQDVGIRVIQLAGYDVYYQEANDETRRRFRDGLKESVEMASRAQVTLAMEIMDYPLMNSISKALGYAHYLNNPWFQLYPDIGNLSAWDNDVQMELQAGIGHIVAVHVKDTRPGVFKNVPFGTGVVDFERCFQTLKQTGYCGPYLIEMWSETADDPAAEVAKARDWVRERMARAGLLEAEHA
;
A
#
# COMPACT_ATOMS: atom_id res chain seq x y z
N ILE A 1 14.66 9.92 6.18
CA ILE A 1 15.74 9.09 5.57
C ILE A 1 16.83 8.83 6.62
N ARG A 2 17.46 9.84 7.24
CA ARG A 2 18.50 9.63 8.26
C ARG A 2 18.03 8.75 9.41
N PHE A 3 16.86 9.06 9.99
CA PHE A 3 16.28 8.24 11.05
C PHE A 3 16.08 6.79 10.61
N ALA A 4 15.62 6.55 9.38
CA ALA A 4 15.49 5.18 8.85
C ALA A 4 16.85 4.43 8.82
N GLN A 5 17.94 5.12 8.41
CA GLN A 5 19.28 4.55 8.44
C GLN A 5 19.73 4.22 9.87
N ASP A 6 19.51 5.15 10.82
CA ASP A 6 19.95 5.01 12.20
C ASP A 6 19.29 3.82 12.91
N VAL A 7 18.02 3.51 12.54
CA VAL A 7 17.26 2.36 13.11
C VAL A 7 17.23 1.13 12.20
N GLY A 8 17.95 1.15 11.07
CA GLY A 8 18.06 0.00 10.16
C GLY A 8 16.85 -0.25 9.26
N ILE A 9 15.94 0.71 9.14
CA ILE A 9 14.76 0.62 8.24
C ILE A 9 15.23 0.84 6.79
N ARG A 10 14.78 -0.03 5.87
CA ARG A 10 15.15 0.00 4.45
C ARG A 10 14.04 0.46 3.52
N VAL A 11 12.81 0.50 3.99
CA VAL A 11 11.65 0.96 3.20
C VAL A 11 10.90 2.02 4.00
N ILE A 12 10.69 3.17 3.40
CA ILE A 12 9.85 4.26 3.92
C ILE A 12 8.60 4.34 3.04
N GLN A 13 7.44 4.16 3.64
CA GLN A 13 6.17 4.42 2.99
C GLN A 13 5.98 5.93 2.81
N LEU A 14 5.56 6.34 1.61
CA LEU A 14 5.18 7.71 1.28
C LEU A 14 3.69 7.80 1.03
N ALA A 15 3.01 8.69 1.72
CA ALA A 15 1.63 9.04 1.39
C ALA A 15 1.57 9.88 0.10
N GLY A 16 0.71 9.47 -0.83
CA GLY A 16 0.59 10.07 -2.16
C GLY A 16 -0.27 11.33 -2.20
N TYR A 17 -0.03 12.31 -1.32
CA TYR A 17 -0.73 13.60 -1.29
C TYR A 17 0.19 14.73 -1.74
N ASP A 18 -0.27 15.57 -2.67
CA ASP A 18 0.37 16.86 -2.96
C ASP A 18 -0.04 17.94 -1.96
N VAL A 19 -1.25 17.83 -1.44
CA VAL A 19 -1.78 18.59 -0.30
C VAL A 19 -2.61 17.65 0.58
N TYR A 20 -2.59 17.87 1.89
CA TYR A 20 -3.31 17.03 2.83
C TYR A 20 -4.69 17.62 3.14
N TYR A 21 -5.74 17.02 2.57
CA TYR A 21 -7.14 17.44 2.70
C TYR A 21 -7.38 18.94 2.42
N GLN A 22 -6.68 19.48 1.42
CA GLN A 22 -6.84 20.84 0.92
C GLN A 22 -7.07 20.81 -0.59
N GLU A 23 -7.43 21.94 -1.16
CA GLU A 23 -7.60 22.06 -2.62
C GLU A 23 -6.24 22.01 -3.33
N ALA A 24 -6.12 21.05 -4.24
CA ALA A 24 -4.94 20.89 -5.08
C ALA A 24 -4.98 21.79 -6.30
N ASN A 25 -3.80 22.21 -6.77
CA ASN A 25 -3.65 22.98 -8.00
C ASN A 25 -2.33 22.60 -8.71
N ASP A 26 -2.04 23.23 -9.84
CA ASP A 26 -0.86 22.89 -10.63
C ASP A 26 0.45 23.17 -9.88
N GLU A 27 0.47 24.19 -9.02
CA GLU A 27 1.63 24.52 -8.20
C GLU A 27 1.88 23.46 -7.12
N THR A 28 0.83 22.98 -6.43
CA THR A 28 0.98 21.91 -5.43
C THR A 28 1.50 20.62 -6.06
N ARG A 29 0.97 20.27 -7.23
CA ARG A 29 1.42 19.10 -8.00
C ARG A 29 2.86 19.23 -8.48
N ARG A 30 3.26 20.44 -8.92
CA ARG A 30 4.65 20.71 -9.30
C ARG A 30 5.58 20.53 -8.10
N ARG A 31 5.26 21.16 -6.97
CA ARG A 31 6.04 21.05 -5.73
C ARG A 31 6.16 19.61 -5.24
N PHE A 32 5.08 18.84 -5.35
CA PHE A 32 5.10 17.41 -5.01
C PHE A 32 6.11 16.65 -5.88
N ARG A 33 6.08 16.84 -7.21
CA ARG A 33 7.02 16.18 -8.13
C ARG A 33 8.48 16.57 -7.86
N ASP A 34 8.73 17.86 -7.67
CA ASP A 34 10.07 18.38 -7.42
C ASP A 34 10.62 17.84 -6.08
N GLY A 35 9.81 17.91 -5.02
CA GLY A 35 10.17 17.36 -3.72
C GLY A 35 10.37 15.85 -3.72
N LEU A 36 9.55 15.11 -4.48
CA LEU A 36 9.69 13.67 -4.64
C LEU A 36 11.01 13.31 -5.33
N LYS A 37 11.39 14.04 -6.38
CA LYS A 37 12.66 13.84 -7.08
C LYS A 37 13.85 14.06 -6.15
N GLU A 38 13.86 15.15 -5.40
CA GLU A 38 14.91 15.44 -4.40
C GLU A 38 14.98 14.36 -3.33
N SER A 39 13.81 13.95 -2.80
CA SER A 39 13.72 12.91 -1.78
C SER A 39 14.27 11.57 -2.25
N VAL A 40 13.99 11.17 -3.49
CA VAL A 40 14.48 9.93 -4.08
C VAL A 40 16.00 9.97 -4.30
N GLU A 41 16.56 11.11 -4.71
CA GLU A 41 18.01 11.28 -4.80
C GLU A 41 18.69 11.14 -3.43
N MET A 42 18.11 11.72 -2.39
CA MET A 42 18.59 11.55 -1.01
C MET A 42 18.49 10.08 -0.54
N ALA A 43 17.37 9.44 -0.81
CA ALA A 43 17.11 8.06 -0.41
C ALA A 43 18.05 7.07 -1.11
N SER A 44 18.35 7.28 -2.40
CA SER A 44 19.29 6.45 -3.17
C SER A 44 20.70 6.48 -2.57
N ARG A 45 21.19 7.65 -2.18
CA ARG A 45 22.49 7.80 -1.50
C ARG A 45 22.51 7.12 -0.12
N ALA A 46 21.36 7.07 0.53
CA ALA A 46 21.18 6.45 1.83
C ALA A 46 20.88 4.95 1.75
N GLN A 47 20.69 4.38 0.56
CA GLN A 47 20.25 3.01 0.33
C GLN A 47 18.94 2.68 1.06
N VAL A 48 17.97 3.62 1.02
CA VAL A 48 16.62 3.49 1.57
C VAL A 48 15.63 3.63 0.44
N THR A 49 14.72 2.67 0.32
CA THR A 49 13.64 2.71 -0.68
C THR A 49 12.53 3.62 -0.20
N LEU A 50 12.09 4.52 -1.06
CA LEU A 50 10.84 5.28 -0.89
C LEU A 50 9.73 4.53 -1.64
N ALA A 51 8.68 4.12 -0.94
CA ALA A 51 7.60 3.34 -1.50
C ALA A 51 6.28 4.12 -1.48
N MET A 52 5.74 4.43 -2.66
CA MET A 52 4.52 5.22 -2.80
C MET A 52 3.30 4.39 -2.50
N GLU A 53 2.53 4.79 -1.51
CA GLU A 53 1.25 4.18 -1.18
C GLU A 53 0.17 4.62 -2.16
N ILE A 54 -0.72 3.69 -2.49
CA ILE A 54 -1.96 3.97 -3.20
C ILE A 54 -2.99 4.44 -2.18
N MET A 55 -3.48 5.67 -2.38
CA MET A 55 -4.19 6.46 -1.37
C MET A 55 -5.70 6.56 -1.60
N ASP A 56 -6.39 7.05 -0.57
CA ASP A 56 -7.77 7.54 -0.59
C ASP A 56 -7.91 8.92 -1.29
N TYR A 57 -6.96 9.26 -2.17
CA TYR A 57 -6.83 10.58 -2.79
C TYR A 57 -6.58 10.48 -4.30
N PRO A 58 -7.27 11.29 -5.14
CA PRO A 58 -7.27 11.13 -6.60
C PRO A 58 -5.91 11.19 -7.28
N LEU A 59 -4.92 11.90 -6.70
CA LEU A 59 -3.59 12.01 -7.26
C LEU A 59 -2.90 10.64 -7.34
N MET A 60 -3.11 9.79 -6.33
CA MET A 60 -2.40 8.52 -6.17
C MET A 60 -3.37 7.36 -5.87
N ASN A 61 -4.47 7.27 -6.61
CA ASN A 61 -5.53 6.28 -6.37
C ASN A 61 -5.40 5.00 -7.21
N SER A 62 -4.29 4.80 -7.93
CA SER A 62 -4.04 3.59 -8.71
C SER A 62 -2.54 3.30 -8.84
N ILE A 63 -2.20 2.03 -9.02
CA ILE A 63 -0.82 1.60 -9.30
C ILE A 63 -0.35 2.20 -10.62
N SER A 64 -1.21 2.26 -11.63
CA SER A 64 -0.91 2.86 -12.93
C SER A 64 -0.44 4.31 -12.83
N LYS A 65 -1.05 5.10 -11.93
CA LYS A 65 -0.59 6.48 -11.65
C LYS A 65 0.78 6.51 -10.95
N ALA A 66 0.97 5.65 -9.95
CA ALA A 66 2.25 5.55 -9.23
C ALA A 66 3.40 5.10 -10.16
N LEU A 67 3.13 4.19 -11.11
CA LEU A 67 4.07 3.80 -12.15
C LEU A 67 4.47 4.97 -13.05
N GLY A 68 3.55 5.90 -13.32
CA GLY A 68 3.87 7.14 -14.03
C GLY A 68 4.96 7.94 -13.32
N TYR A 69 4.92 8.01 -11.98
CA TYR A 69 5.99 8.63 -11.18
C TYR A 69 7.27 7.79 -11.18
N ALA A 70 7.17 6.45 -11.10
CA ALA A 70 8.34 5.57 -11.15
C ALA A 70 9.10 5.73 -12.47
N HIS A 71 8.39 5.78 -13.59
CA HIS A 71 8.98 6.03 -14.91
C HIS A 71 9.58 7.44 -15.03
N TYR A 72 8.89 8.45 -14.51
CA TYR A 72 9.39 9.82 -14.51
C TYR A 72 10.68 9.98 -13.71
N LEU A 73 10.75 9.37 -12.53
CA LEU A 73 11.91 9.43 -11.63
C LEU A 73 13.07 8.57 -12.13
N ASN A 74 12.75 7.48 -12.84
CA ASN A 74 13.72 6.52 -13.38
C ASN A 74 14.81 6.15 -12.37
N ASN A 75 14.41 5.83 -11.14
CA ASN A 75 15.32 5.55 -10.04
C ASN A 75 14.83 4.32 -9.25
N PRO A 76 15.64 3.27 -9.09
CA PRO A 76 15.22 2.01 -8.45
C PRO A 76 14.93 2.15 -6.94
N TRP A 77 15.29 3.26 -6.32
CA TRP A 77 14.98 3.56 -4.92
C TRP A 77 13.59 4.19 -4.72
N PHE A 78 12.83 4.37 -5.81
CA PHE A 78 11.40 4.67 -5.75
C PHE A 78 10.62 3.45 -6.20
N GLN A 79 9.73 2.96 -5.33
CA GLN A 79 8.95 1.76 -5.53
C GLN A 79 7.49 1.96 -5.11
N LEU A 80 6.66 0.92 -5.17
CA LEU A 80 5.23 0.98 -4.92
C LEU A 80 4.85 0.23 -3.64
N TYR A 81 3.87 0.80 -2.95
CA TYR A 81 3.26 0.24 -1.75
C TYR A 81 1.74 0.22 -1.92
N PRO A 82 1.16 -0.70 -2.74
CA PRO A 82 -0.27 -0.73 -2.95
C PRO A 82 -1.03 -1.04 -1.67
N ASP A 83 -2.15 -0.32 -1.48
CA ASP A 83 -3.20 -0.63 -0.54
C ASP A 83 -4.37 -1.25 -1.31
N ILE A 84 -4.64 -2.55 -1.07
CA ILE A 84 -5.69 -3.28 -1.81
C ILE A 84 -7.09 -2.78 -1.46
N GLY A 85 -7.28 -2.21 -0.26
CA GLY A 85 -8.53 -1.58 0.14
C GLY A 85 -8.76 -0.28 -0.62
N ASN A 86 -7.76 0.61 -0.67
CA ASN A 86 -7.88 1.86 -1.42
C ASN A 86 -8.13 1.59 -2.91
N LEU A 87 -7.41 0.65 -3.52
CA LEU A 87 -7.65 0.25 -4.91
C LEU A 87 -9.11 -0.17 -5.13
N SER A 88 -9.66 -1.01 -4.24
CA SER A 88 -11.04 -1.51 -4.33
C SER A 88 -12.08 -0.41 -4.14
N ALA A 89 -11.84 0.52 -3.20
CA ALA A 89 -12.77 1.63 -2.93
C ALA A 89 -12.90 2.62 -4.09
N TRP A 90 -11.88 2.73 -4.94
CA TRP A 90 -11.87 3.55 -6.16
C TRP A 90 -12.42 2.83 -7.40
N ASP A 91 -12.99 1.63 -7.24
CA ASP A 91 -13.53 0.81 -8.34
C ASP A 91 -12.48 0.51 -9.43
N ASN A 92 -11.21 0.36 -9.04
CA ASN A 92 -10.18 -0.12 -9.94
C ASN A 92 -10.35 -1.62 -10.24
N ASP A 93 -9.91 -2.07 -11.40
CA ASP A 93 -9.61 -3.50 -11.60
C ASP A 93 -8.34 -3.86 -10.82
N VAL A 94 -8.53 -4.30 -9.56
CA VAL A 94 -7.42 -4.53 -8.62
C VAL A 94 -6.44 -5.57 -9.16
N GLN A 95 -6.91 -6.59 -9.88
CA GLN A 95 -6.04 -7.62 -10.45
C GLN A 95 -5.16 -7.05 -11.54
N MET A 96 -5.72 -6.27 -12.45
CA MET A 96 -4.95 -5.60 -13.50
C MET A 96 -3.94 -4.60 -12.91
N GLU A 97 -4.34 -3.83 -11.89
CA GLU A 97 -3.46 -2.90 -11.19
C GLU A 97 -2.29 -3.62 -10.52
N LEU A 98 -2.56 -4.71 -9.76
CA LEU A 98 -1.49 -5.51 -9.13
C LEU A 98 -0.56 -6.14 -10.16
N GLN A 99 -1.09 -6.63 -11.28
CA GLN A 99 -0.27 -7.15 -12.38
C GLN A 99 0.59 -6.07 -13.03
N ALA A 100 0.05 -4.86 -13.25
CA ALA A 100 0.83 -3.74 -13.76
C ALA A 100 2.00 -3.37 -12.86
N GLY A 101 1.86 -3.56 -11.54
CA GLY A 101 2.90 -3.27 -10.56
C GLY A 101 4.01 -4.32 -10.43
N ILE A 102 4.02 -5.40 -11.25
CA ILE A 102 5.04 -6.46 -11.17
C ILE A 102 6.45 -5.87 -11.20
N GLY A 103 7.29 -6.30 -10.25
CA GLY A 103 8.68 -5.86 -10.13
C GLY A 103 8.86 -4.52 -9.41
N HIS A 104 7.77 -3.82 -9.09
CA HIS A 104 7.79 -2.54 -8.37
C HIS A 104 7.17 -2.59 -6.97
N ILE A 105 6.40 -3.62 -6.64
CA ILE A 105 5.72 -3.72 -5.34
C ILE A 105 6.70 -4.22 -4.28
N VAL A 106 6.94 -3.41 -3.24
CA VAL A 106 7.86 -3.76 -2.15
C VAL A 106 7.17 -4.10 -0.83
N ALA A 107 5.92 -3.66 -0.65
CA ALA A 107 5.06 -4.02 0.46
C ALA A 107 3.60 -3.83 0.05
N VAL A 108 2.65 -4.39 0.79
CA VAL A 108 1.21 -4.32 0.51
C VAL A 108 0.46 -3.99 1.80
N HIS A 109 -0.36 -2.94 1.79
CA HIS A 109 -1.37 -2.72 2.81
C HIS A 109 -2.59 -3.59 2.58
N VAL A 110 -3.07 -4.16 3.67
CA VAL A 110 -4.25 -5.03 3.72
C VAL A 110 -5.26 -4.39 4.66
N LYS A 111 -6.30 -3.82 4.09
CA LYS A 111 -7.47 -3.31 4.82
C LYS A 111 -8.74 -3.54 4.04
N ASP A 112 -9.87 -3.51 4.73
CA ASP A 112 -11.17 -3.53 4.06
C ASP A 112 -11.70 -2.10 3.87
N THR A 113 -12.49 -1.90 2.82
CA THR A 113 -13.05 -0.60 2.43
C THR A 113 -14.41 -0.77 1.80
N ARG A 114 -15.12 0.36 1.61
CA ARG A 114 -16.35 0.44 0.80
C ARG A 114 -16.22 1.64 -0.16
N PRO A 115 -17.00 1.69 -1.23
CA PRO A 115 -17.02 2.86 -2.10
C PRO A 115 -17.21 4.16 -1.29
N GLY A 116 -16.23 5.07 -1.38
CA GLY A 116 -16.21 6.33 -0.61
C GLY A 116 -15.91 6.21 0.89
N VAL A 117 -15.65 5.00 1.43
CA VAL A 117 -15.30 4.77 2.84
C VAL A 117 -13.99 4.00 2.93
N PHE A 118 -12.93 4.73 3.21
CA PHE A 118 -11.54 4.22 3.16
C PHE A 118 -10.99 3.79 4.54
N LYS A 119 -11.70 4.08 5.63
CA LYS A 119 -11.24 3.86 7.00
C LYS A 119 -12.32 3.22 7.84
N ASN A 120 -11.93 2.51 8.90
CA ASN A 120 -12.83 1.94 9.90
C ASN A 120 -13.87 0.95 9.34
N VAL A 121 -13.55 0.23 8.26
CA VAL A 121 -14.37 -0.85 7.75
C VAL A 121 -13.83 -2.17 8.31
N PRO A 122 -14.61 -2.90 9.13
CA PRO A 122 -14.16 -4.18 9.68
C PRO A 122 -13.91 -5.21 8.57
N PHE A 123 -12.86 -6.01 8.72
CA PHE A 123 -12.51 -7.05 7.76
C PHE A 123 -13.69 -7.97 7.43
N GLY A 124 -13.94 -8.22 6.15
CA GLY A 124 -15.01 -9.06 5.64
C GLY A 124 -16.38 -8.37 5.58
N THR A 125 -16.47 -7.08 5.87
CA THR A 125 -17.73 -6.31 5.75
C THR A 125 -17.71 -5.29 4.62
N GLY A 126 -16.59 -5.14 3.94
CA GLY A 126 -16.39 -4.22 2.82
C GLY A 126 -16.54 -4.90 1.46
N VAL A 127 -15.83 -4.35 0.47
CA VAL A 127 -15.90 -4.79 -0.93
C VAL A 127 -14.62 -5.46 -1.44
N VAL A 128 -13.59 -5.58 -0.60
CA VAL A 128 -12.29 -6.11 -1.01
C VAL A 128 -12.37 -7.62 -1.24
N ASP A 129 -12.04 -8.07 -2.45
CA ASP A 129 -11.87 -9.50 -2.75
C ASP A 129 -10.44 -9.94 -2.36
N PHE A 130 -10.25 -10.19 -1.06
CA PHE A 130 -8.94 -10.52 -0.49
C PHE A 130 -8.33 -11.77 -1.10
N GLU A 131 -9.11 -12.82 -1.28
CA GLU A 131 -8.61 -14.09 -1.81
C GLU A 131 -8.07 -13.90 -3.23
N ARG A 132 -8.80 -13.16 -4.06
CA ARG A 132 -8.39 -12.86 -5.44
C ARG A 132 -7.18 -11.93 -5.48
N CYS A 133 -7.10 -10.93 -4.59
CA CYS A 133 -5.92 -10.07 -4.46
C CYS A 133 -4.67 -10.90 -4.10
N PHE A 134 -4.78 -11.79 -3.11
CA PHE A 134 -3.68 -12.63 -2.69
C PHE A 134 -3.28 -13.65 -3.76
N GLN A 135 -4.24 -14.24 -4.47
CA GLN A 135 -3.96 -15.12 -5.61
C GLN A 135 -3.21 -14.38 -6.71
N THR A 136 -3.60 -13.14 -7.03
CA THR A 136 -2.92 -12.32 -8.03
C THR A 136 -1.49 -12.01 -7.59
N LEU A 137 -1.28 -11.56 -6.35
CA LEU A 137 0.06 -11.29 -5.80
C LEU A 137 0.94 -12.56 -5.85
N LYS A 138 0.39 -13.72 -5.49
CA LYS A 138 1.10 -15.00 -5.63
C LYS A 138 1.51 -15.28 -7.07
N GLN A 139 0.59 -15.11 -8.03
CA GLN A 139 0.84 -15.34 -9.45
C GLN A 139 1.90 -14.38 -10.02
N THR A 140 2.00 -13.17 -9.50
CA THR A 140 3.05 -12.21 -9.88
C THR A 140 4.42 -12.51 -9.27
N GLY A 141 4.51 -13.52 -8.40
CA GLY A 141 5.75 -13.87 -7.68
C GLY A 141 6.09 -12.91 -6.54
N TYR A 142 5.13 -12.13 -6.05
CA TYR A 142 5.35 -11.24 -4.92
C TYR A 142 5.64 -12.03 -3.64
N CYS A 143 6.78 -11.74 -2.99
CA CYS A 143 7.26 -12.37 -1.76
C CYS A 143 7.55 -11.36 -0.64
N GLY A 144 7.07 -10.13 -0.78
CA GLY A 144 7.27 -9.06 0.20
C GLY A 144 6.30 -9.12 1.39
N PRO A 145 6.43 -8.16 2.33
CA PRO A 145 5.59 -8.09 3.52
C PRO A 145 4.16 -7.61 3.20
N TYR A 146 3.23 -8.11 4.01
CA TYR A 146 1.84 -7.65 4.07
C TYR A 146 1.63 -6.96 5.41
N LEU A 147 1.14 -5.72 5.40
CA LEU A 147 0.87 -4.93 6.58
C LEU A 147 -0.64 -4.72 6.73
N ILE A 148 -1.20 -5.20 7.84
CA ILE A 148 -2.60 -4.98 8.18
C ILE A 148 -2.76 -3.53 8.60
N GLU A 149 -3.62 -2.79 7.89
CA GLU A 149 -4.03 -1.44 8.26
C GLU A 149 -5.44 -1.48 8.84
N MET A 150 -5.55 -1.09 10.11
CA MET A 150 -6.81 -1.06 10.85
C MET A 150 -6.78 -0.03 11.98
N TRP A 151 -7.94 0.30 12.48
CA TRP A 151 -8.14 1.23 13.60
C TRP A 151 -8.72 0.44 14.77
N SER A 152 -8.06 0.46 15.92
CA SER A 152 -8.45 -0.27 17.12
C SER A 152 -8.44 0.58 18.40
N GLU A 153 -8.21 1.89 18.27
CA GLU A 153 -8.07 2.81 19.38
C GLU A 153 -9.34 2.97 20.25
N THR A 154 -10.50 2.63 19.69
CA THR A 154 -11.78 2.67 20.41
C THR A 154 -12.25 1.30 20.93
N ALA A 155 -11.45 0.24 20.70
CA ALA A 155 -11.78 -1.09 21.17
C ALA A 155 -11.44 -1.25 22.67
N ASP A 156 -12.23 -2.07 23.37
CA ASP A 156 -11.96 -2.40 24.79
C ASP A 156 -10.61 -3.12 24.95
N ASP A 157 -10.25 -3.97 23.99
CA ASP A 157 -8.95 -4.63 23.90
C ASP A 157 -8.37 -4.48 22.48
N PRO A 158 -7.58 -3.41 22.21
CA PRO A 158 -6.95 -3.18 20.91
C PRO A 158 -6.06 -4.32 20.44
N ALA A 159 -5.36 -4.99 21.35
CA ALA A 159 -4.47 -6.09 21.00
C ALA A 159 -5.26 -7.32 20.52
N ALA A 160 -6.37 -7.64 21.17
CA ALA A 160 -7.26 -8.70 20.75
C ALA A 160 -7.88 -8.41 19.37
N GLU A 161 -8.26 -7.17 19.08
CA GLU A 161 -8.80 -6.80 17.78
C GLU A 161 -7.74 -6.94 16.66
N VAL A 162 -6.50 -6.55 16.91
CA VAL A 162 -5.39 -6.76 15.96
C VAL A 162 -5.14 -8.25 15.74
N ALA A 163 -5.18 -9.06 16.81
CA ALA A 163 -5.02 -10.52 16.69
C ALA A 163 -6.13 -11.14 15.83
N LYS A 164 -7.39 -10.76 16.06
CA LYS A 164 -8.53 -11.21 15.22
C LYS A 164 -8.36 -10.84 13.75
N ALA A 165 -7.96 -9.60 13.48
CA ALA A 165 -7.72 -9.13 12.12
C ALA A 165 -6.61 -9.94 11.44
N ARG A 166 -5.49 -10.17 12.16
CA ARG A 166 -4.38 -10.99 11.68
C ARG A 166 -4.84 -12.40 11.32
N ASP A 167 -5.59 -13.06 12.22
CA ASP A 167 -6.03 -14.44 12.03
C ASP A 167 -7.02 -14.54 10.87
N TRP A 168 -7.91 -13.55 10.73
CA TRP A 168 -8.84 -13.45 9.62
C TRP A 168 -8.09 -13.28 8.27
N VAL A 169 -7.10 -12.40 8.21
CA VAL A 169 -6.29 -12.19 7.00
C VAL A 169 -5.48 -13.44 6.66
N ARG A 170 -4.85 -14.10 7.64
CA ARG A 170 -4.10 -15.34 7.45
C ARG A 170 -4.99 -16.46 6.88
N GLU A 171 -6.23 -16.58 7.33
CA GLU A 171 -7.19 -17.54 6.77
C GLU A 171 -7.43 -17.26 5.27
N ARG A 172 -7.60 -16.02 4.85
CA ARG A 172 -7.76 -15.65 3.43
C ARG A 172 -6.50 -15.90 2.62
N MET A 173 -5.32 -15.63 3.18
CA MET A 173 -4.03 -15.96 2.56
C MET A 173 -3.87 -17.48 2.37
N ALA A 174 -4.26 -18.28 3.36
CA ALA A 174 -4.23 -19.74 3.25
C ALA A 174 -5.19 -20.25 2.15
N ARG A 175 -6.42 -19.71 2.06
CA ARG A 175 -7.37 -20.04 0.98
C ARG A 175 -6.85 -19.65 -0.40
N ALA A 176 -6.09 -18.56 -0.49
CA ALA A 176 -5.39 -18.15 -1.71
C ALA A 176 -4.14 -18.98 -2.00
N GLY A 177 -3.74 -19.87 -1.08
CA GLY A 177 -2.55 -20.71 -1.19
C GLY A 177 -1.23 -19.94 -0.99
N LEU A 178 -1.25 -18.78 -0.35
CA LEU A 178 -0.03 -18.03 0.02
C LEU A 178 0.64 -18.59 1.29
N LEU A 179 -0.14 -19.17 2.17
CA LEU A 179 0.33 -19.81 3.39
C LEU A 179 -0.06 -21.28 3.35
N GLU A 180 0.75 -22.15 3.96
CA GLU A 180 0.33 -23.51 4.26
C GLU A 180 -0.83 -23.44 5.26
N ALA A 181 -1.87 -24.28 5.06
CA ALA A 181 -2.93 -24.42 6.03
C ALA A 181 -2.31 -24.93 7.33
N GLU A 182 -2.39 -24.16 8.42
CA GLU A 182 -2.00 -24.68 9.72
C GLU A 182 -2.90 -25.87 10.02
N HIS A 183 -2.31 -27.05 10.16
CA HIS A 183 -3.03 -28.22 10.59
C HIS A 183 -3.56 -27.94 12.01
N ALA A 184 -4.89 -27.81 12.12
CA ALA A 184 -5.60 -27.64 13.38
C ALA A 184 -5.49 -28.91 14.25
#